data_43aecadf2220d32f541fa66e8a37fa03
#
_entry.id   43aecadf2220d32f541fa66e8a37fa03
#
_cell.length_a   1.000
_cell.length_b   1.000
_cell.length_c   1.000
_cell.angle_alpha   90.00
_cell.angle_beta   90.00
_cell.angle_gamma   90.00
#
_symmetry.space_group_name_H-M   'P 1'
#
loop_
_entity.id
_entity.type
_entity.pdbx_description
1 polymer ?
#
loop_
_entity_poly.entity_id
_entity_poly.type
_entity_poly.pdbx_seq_one_letter_code
_entity_poly.pdbx_strand_id
1 'polypeptide(L)'
;IVCTGSSPRRAGFKGEDEFFGKGVSTCATCDGFFYKGKEVAVIGGGDTALEEALYLAKICSKVYLVHRRDTFRAAPNTVKRVEENEKIELVLNSVPDEVYGDASGVNGIKVKDKEGNIRDIVVPGVFIFVGNDVNHQTLIQDDGSFLCDVNEQGQVIVDLSMKTSVSGLFAAGDMRIEAPKQVVSAAGDGAVAAISAIAYVDELLA
;
A
#
# COMPACT_ATOMS: atom_id res chain seq x y z
N ILE A 1 -0.19 -12.91 -21.04
CA ILE A 1 -0.65 -11.89 -20.09
C ILE A 1 -0.05 -12.23 -18.73
N VAL A 2 0.58 -11.26 -18.05
CA VAL A 2 1.16 -11.43 -16.71
C VAL A 2 0.31 -10.64 -15.71
N CYS A 3 -0.14 -11.29 -14.63
CA CYS A 3 -1.04 -10.74 -13.61
C CYS A 3 -0.60 -11.19 -12.20
N THR A 4 0.69 -11.13 -11.91
CA THR A 4 1.27 -11.64 -10.64
C THR A 4 1.05 -10.70 -9.46
N GLY A 5 0.60 -9.46 -9.71
CA GLY A 5 0.21 -8.50 -8.70
C GLY A 5 1.37 -7.88 -7.91
N SER A 6 1.04 -7.39 -6.71
CA SER A 6 2.00 -6.84 -5.75
C SER A 6 1.66 -7.29 -4.33
N SER A 7 2.65 -7.29 -3.45
CA SER A 7 2.49 -7.66 -2.05
C SER A 7 2.82 -6.47 -1.14
N PRO A 8 1.99 -6.14 -0.15
CA PRO A 8 2.32 -5.10 0.81
C PRO A 8 3.53 -5.51 1.65
N ARG A 9 4.47 -4.57 1.82
CA ARG A 9 5.62 -4.77 2.68
C ARG A 9 5.21 -4.86 4.13
N ARG A 10 5.84 -5.76 4.86
CA ARG A 10 5.73 -5.81 6.31
C ARG A 10 6.62 -4.74 6.94
N ALA A 11 6.15 -4.13 8.02
CA ALA A 11 6.95 -3.22 8.83
C ALA A 11 7.88 -3.98 9.79
N GLY A 12 7.55 -5.25 10.10
CA GLY A 12 8.42 -6.21 10.80
C GLY A 12 8.42 -6.07 12.33
N PHE A 13 7.33 -5.57 12.92
CA PHE A 13 7.19 -5.45 14.37
C PHE A 13 6.38 -6.61 14.97
N LYS A 14 6.51 -6.79 16.27
CA LYS A 14 5.83 -7.89 16.98
C LYS A 14 4.30 -7.78 16.89
N GLY A 15 3.64 -8.90 16.62
CA GLY A 15 2.18 -9.01 16.51
C GLY A 15 1.60 -8.61 15.14
N GLU A 16 2.40 -8.05 14.22
CA GLU A 16 1.93 -7.62 12.89
C GLU A 16 1.20 -8.74 12.15
N ASP A 17 1.84 -9.91 12.04
CA ASP A 17 1.24 -11.05 11.32
C ASP A 17 0.10 -11.71 12.10
N GLU A 18 0.17 -11.75 13.43
CA GLU A 18 -0.85 -12.34 14.30
C GLU A 18 -2.19 -11.60 14.16
N PHE A 19 -2.13 -10.26 14.08
CA PHE A 19 -3.31 -9.41 14.01
C PHE A 19 -3.65 -8.95 12.59
N PHE A 20 -2.93 -9.44 11.56
CA PHE A 20 -3.27 -9.14 10.17
C PHE A 20 -4.67 -9.64 9.81
N GLY A 21 -5.54 -8.73 9.34
CA GLY A 21 -6.97 -9.01 9.13
C GLY A 21 -7.82 -9.06 10.40
N LYS A 22 -7.22 -8.83 11.58
CA LYS A 22 -7.91 -8.78 12.89
C LYS A 22 -7.66 -7.44 13.61
N GLY A 23 -7.51 -6.37 12.83
CA GLY A 23 -7.21 -5.02 13.31
C GLY A 23 -5.95 -4.42 12.70
N VAL A 24 -5.04 -5.22 12.15
CA VAL A 24 -3.95 -4.76 11.29
C VAL A 24 -4.37 -4.88 9.84
N SER A 25 -4.25 -3.79 9.07
CA SER A 25 -4.64 -3.71 7.66
C SER A 25 -3.60 -2.94 6.84
N THR A 26 -3.63 -3.16 5.51
CA THR A 26 -2.83 -2.42 4.51
C THR A 26 -3.70 -1.69 3.49
N CYS A 27 -5.01 -1.55 3.75
CA CYS A 27 -5.97 -0.89 2.87
C CYS A 27 -7.00 -0.08 3.67
N ALA A 28 -6.85 1.24 3.73
CA ALA A 28 -7.81 2.07 4.46
C ALA A 28 -9.17 2.18 3.73
N THR A 29 -9.18 2.19 2.41
CA THR A 29 -10.42 2.19 1.62
C THR A 29 -11.21 0.89 1.77
N CYS A 30 -10.54 -0.24 2.03
CA CYS A 30 -11.18 -1.54 2.25
C CYS A 30 -11.77 -1.64 3.66
N ASP A 31 -10.97 -1.32 4.67
CA ASP A 31 -11.26 -1.65 6.07
C ASP A 31 -11.58 -0.44 6.95
N GLY A 32 -11.28 0.78 6.49
CA GLY A 32 -11.41 1.99 7.29
C GLY A 32 -12.82 2.23 7.83
N PHE A 33 -13.85 1.79 7.11
CA PHE A 33 -15.25 1.97 7.53
C PHE A 33 -15.59 1.21 8.83
N PHE A 34 -14.91 0.09 9.13
CA PHE A 34 -15.10 -0.65 10.40
C PHE A 34 -14.64 0.13 11.63
N TYR A 35 -13.85 1.20 11.40
CA TYR A 35 -13.30 2.08 12.45
C TYR A 35 -13.98 3.45 12.48
N LYS A 36 -15.15 3.60 11.85
CA LYS A 36 -15.91 4.85 11.86
C LYS A 36 -16.14 5.33 13.30
N GLY A 37 -15.71 6.59 13.57
CA GLY A 37 -15.83 7.22 14.89
C GLY A 37 -14.86 6.69 15.95
N LYS A 38 -13.97 5.76 15.62
CA LYS A 38 -12.92 5.25 16.51
C LYS A 38 -11.59 5.94 16.22
N GLU A 39 -10.63 5.80 17.12
CA GLU A 39 -9.23 6.19 16.90
C GLU A 39 -8.47 5.07 16.21
N VAL A 40 -7.52 5.41 15.33
CA VAL A 40 -6.70 4.44 14.60
C VAL A 40 -5.25 4.93 14.51
N ALA A 41 -4.32 3.98 14.29
CA ALA A 41 -2.94 4.30 13.98
C ALA A 41 -2.64 4.04 12.50
N VAL A 42 -1.81 4.89 11.90
CA VAL A 42 -1.26 4.75 10.53
C VAL A 42 0.25 4.71 10.63
N ILE A 43 0.86 3.70 10.01
CA ILE A 43 2.31 3.52 9.98
C ILE A 43 2.83 3.82 8.58
N GLY A 44 3.66 4.85 8.45
CA GLY A 44 4.25 5.21 7.17
C GLY A 44 4.68 6.67 7.09
N GLY A 45 5.12 7.12 5.91
CA GLY A 45 5.59 8.51 5.72
C GLY A 45 5.85 8.86 4.26
N GLY A 46 5.34 8.07 3.33
CA GLY A 46 5.26 8.39 1.89
C GLY A 46 3.86 8.87 1.51
N ASP A 47 3.65 9.20 0.23
CA ASP A 47 2.38 9.73 -0.29
C ASP A 47 1.19 8.87 0.12
N THR A 48 1.25 7.56 -0.11
CA THR A 48 0.17 6.62 0.26
C THR A 48 -0.19 6.73 1.75
N ALA A 49 0.80 6.74 2.65
CA ALA A 49 0.53 6.80 4.09
C ALA A 49 -0.19 8.09 4.50
N LEU A 50 0.21 9.22 3.91
CA LEU A 50 -0.38 10.53 4.20
C LEU A 50 -1.79 10.67 3.60
N GLU A 51 -1.99 10.20 2.37
CA GLU A 51 -3.30 10.21 1.69
C GLU A 51 -4.31 9.31 2.42
N GLU A 52 -3.89 8.12 2.84
CA GLU A 52 -4.72 7.19 3.59
C GLU A 52 -5.00 7.70 5.03
N ALA A 53 -4.04 8.39 5.67
CA ALA A 53 -4.30 9.08 6.93
C ALA A 53 -5.34 10.20 6.79
N LEU A 54 -5.28 10.99 5.72
CA LEU A 54 -6.30 12.01 5.39
C LEU A 54 -7.66 11.37 5.10
N TYR A 55 -7.69 10.22 4.43
CA TYR A 55 -8.93 9.48 4.19
C TYR A 55 -9.53 8.99 5.50
N LEU A 56 -8.74 8.33 6.36
CA LEU A 56 -9.18 7.85 7.67
C LEU A 56 -9.65 8.99 8.58
N ALA A 57 -9.02 10.17 8.54
CA ALA A 57 -9.43 11.33 9.31
C ALA A 57 -10.85 11.84 8.98
N LYS A 58 -11.39 11.52 7.79
CA LYS A 58 -12.77 11.85 7.42
C LYS A 58 -13.81 10.97 8.14
N ILE A 59 -13.44 9.75 8.49
CA ILE A 59 -14.35 8.72 9.03
C ILE A 59 -14.07 8.36 10.47
N CYS A 60 -12.81 8.41 10.90
CA CYS A 60 -12.36 8.16 12.26
C CYS A 60 -12.45 9.41 13.14
N SER A 61 -12.47 9.23 14.46
CA SER A 61 -12.41 10.34 15.42
C SER A 61 -11.01 10.93 15.52
N LYS A 62 -9.97 10.08 15.41
CA LYS A 62 -8.55 10.50 15.46
C LYS A 62 -7.67 9.51 14.72
N VAL A 63 -6.58 10.00 14.15
CA VAL A 63 -5.55 9.21 13.45
C VAL A 63 -4.18 9.54 14.05
N TYR A 64 -3.46 8.53 14.54
CA TYR A 64 -2.07 8.66 14.96
C TYR A 64 -1.17 8.27 13.80
N LEU A 65 -0.51 9.25 13.16
CA LEU A 65 0.42 9.00 12.06
C LEU A 65 1.84 8.79 12.59
N VAL A 66 2.25 7.53 12.65
CA VAL A 66 3.56 7.11 13.16
C VAL A 66 4.57 7.08 12.03
N HIS A 67 5.64 7.86 12.17
CA HIS A 67 6.72 7.92 11.20
C HIS A 67 8.11 7.92 11.86
N ARG A 68 9.03 7.12 11.27
CA ARG A 68 10.40 6.92 11.79
C ARG A 68 11.33 8.14 11.68
N ARG A 69 10.93 9.17 10.93
CA ARG A 69 11.70 10.41 10.70
C ARG A 69 10.90 11.61 11.18
N ASP A 70 11.54 12.77 11.18
CA ASP A 70 10.92 14.07 11.42
C ASP A 70 10.35 14.72 10.15
N THR A 71 10.66 14.16 8.98
CA THR A 71 10.24 14.67 7.67
C THR A 71 9.62 13.57 6.83
N PHE A 72 8.58 13.92 6.08
CA PHE A 72 7.89 13.02 5.17
C PHE A 72 8.53 13.00 3.77
N ARG A 73 8.33 11.89 3.04
CA ARG A 73 8.69 11.76 1.62
C ARG A 73 7.47 11.84 0.70
N ALA A 74 6.51 12.66 1.07
CA ALA A 74 5.28 12.87 0.33
C ALA A 74 5.29 14.26 -0.34
N ALA A 75 4.36 14.47 -1.27
CA ALA A 75 4.19 15.76 -1.93
C ALA A 75 3.94 16.88 -0.90
N PRO A 76 4.57 18.06 -1.04
CA PRO A 76 4.49 19.14 -0.05
C PRO A 76 3.05 19.57 0.29
N ASN A 77 2.16 19.56 -0.68
CA ASN A 77 0.75 19.90 -0.46
C ASN A 77 0.02 18.85 0.40
N THR A 78 0.36 17.56 0.24
CA THR A 78 -0.20 16.48 1.07
C THR A 78 0.31 16.57 2.50
N VAL A 79 1.62 16.86 2.67
CA VAL A 79 2.22 17.09 3.99
C VAL A 79 1.51 18.23 4.71
N LYS A 80 1.37 19.39 4.08
CA LYS A 80 0.67 20.54 4.63
C LYS A 80 -0.76 20.21 5.09
N ARG A 81 -1.52 19.48 4.27
CA ARG A 81 -2.90 19.06 4.62
C ARG A 81 -2.95 18.13 5.83
N VAL A 82 -1.94 17.28 5.99
CA VAL A 82 -1.82 16.39 7.15
C VAL A 82 -1.49 17.19 8.40
N GLU A 83 -0.52 18.12 8.32
CA GLU A 83 -0.10 18.96 9.44
C GLU A 83 -1.20 19.92 9.93
N GLU A 84 -2.04 20.40 9.02
CA GLU A 84 -3.18 21.29 9.33
C GLU A 84 -4.44 20.52 9.80
N ASN A 85 -4.44 19.18 9.79
CA ASN A 85 -5.62 18.40 10.13
C ASN A 85 -5.71 18.11 11.63
N GLU A 86 -6.65 18.75 12.33
CA GLU A 86 -6.84 18.62 13.79
C GLU A 86 -7.09 17.18 14.28
N LYS A 87 -7.53 16.27 13.39
CA LYS A 87 -7.76 14.86 13.73
C LYS A 87 -6.51 14.00 13.57
N ILE A 88 -5.44 14.52 12.97
CA ILE A 88 -4.19 13.76 12.75
C ILE A 88 -3.16 14.19 13.78
N GLU A 89 -2.77 13.28 14.64
CA GLU A 89 -1.64 13.47 15.55
C GLU A 89 -0.38 12.87 14.93
N LEU A 90 0.66 13.69 14.77
CA LEU A 90 1.95 13.26 14.25
C LEU A 90 2.79 12.62 15.37
N VAL A 91 3.14 11.34 15.21
CA VAL A 91 4.03 10.59 16.10
C VAL A 91 5.34 10.36 15.35
N LEU A 92 6.13 11.42 15.27
CA LEU A 92 7.38 11.45 14.51
C LEU A 92 8.55 10.83 15.28
N ASN A 93 9.65 10.53 14.56
CA ASN A 93 10.86 9.91 15.11
C ASN A 93 10.58 8.61 15.87
N SER A 94 9.53 7.91 15.52
CA SER A 94 9.01 6.74 16.22
C SER A 94 8.79 5.58 15.25
N VAL A 95 9.08 4.38 15.71
CA VAL A 95 8.84 3.13 14.98
C VAL A 95 7.84 2.27 15.75
N PRO A 96 7.01 1.46 15.06
CA PRO A 96 6.18 0.47 15.73
C PRO A 96 7.10 -0.57 16.44
N ASP A 97 6.75 -0.96 17.65
CA ASP A 97 7.46 -1.95 18.46
C ASP A 97 6.63 -3.23 18.60
N GLU A 98 5.38 -3.10 19.03
CA GLU A 98 4.46 -4.21 19.24
C GLU A 98 3.02 -3.77 19.01
N VAL A 99 2.26 -4.52 18.22
CA VAL A 99 0.80 -4.47 18.26
C VAL A 99 0.30 -5.58 19.18
N TYR A 100 -0.68 -5.28 20.00
CA TYR A 100 -1.23 -6.21 20.98
C TYR A 100 -2.76 -6.20 20.94
N GLY A 101 -3.34 -7.29 21.41
CA GLY A 101 -4.79 -7.46 21.42
C GLY A 101 -5.19 -8.79 22.04
N ASP A 102 -6.38 -9.22 21.72
CA ASP A 102 -6.96 -10.48 22.19
C ASP A 102 -7.71 -11.20 21.06
N ALA A 103 -8.54 -12.19 21.41
CA ALA A 103 -9.31 -12.96 20.44
C ALA A 103 -10.30 -12.10 19.61
N SER A 104 -10.66 -10.89 20.07
CA SER A 104 -11.53 -9.95 19.36
C SER A 104 -10.78 -9.02 18.39
N GLY A 105 -9.45 -8.98 18.46
CA GLY A 105 -8.59 -8.20 17.58
C GLY A 105 -7.63 -7.27 18.32
N VAL A 106 -7.17 -6.22 17.62
CA VAL A 106 -6.21 -5.25 18.15
C VAL A 106 -6.83 -4.39 19.24
N ASN A 107 -6.08 -4.21 20.35
CA ASN A 107 -6.40 -3.31 21.46
C ASN A 107 -5.45 -2.09 21.49
N GLY A 108 -4.27 -2.16 20.87
CA GLY A 108 -3.34 -1.05 20.83
C GLY A 108 -2.04 -1.37 20.12
N ILE A 109 -1.22 -0.32 20.00
CA ILE A 109 0.14 -0.41 19.46
C ILE A 109 1.11 0.35 20.35
N LYS A 110 2.23 -0.27 20.66
CA LYS A 110 3.38 0.38 21.27
C LYS A 110 4.30 0.92 20.19
N VAL A 111 4.71 2.16 20.34
CA VAL A 111 5.68 2.79 19.46
C VAL A 111 6.91 3.21 20.27
N LYS A 112 8.07 3.12 19.65
CA LYS A 112 9.36 3.39 20.28
C LYS A 112 10.01 4.59 19.62
N ASP A 113 10.42 5.58 20.40
CA ASP A 113 11.15 6.73 19.90
C ASP A 113 12.65 6.45 19.73
N LYS A 114 13.43 7.44 19.27
CA LYS A 114 14.87 7.33 19.06
C LYS A 114 15.65 7.13 20.36
N GLU A 115 15.14 7.61 21.48
CA GLU A 115 15.71 7.49 22.82
C GLU A 115 15.40 6.14 23.47
N GLY A 116 14.50 5.34 22.86
CA GLY A 116 14.07 4.04 23.36
C GLY A 116 12.85 4.09 24.28
N ASN A 117 12.24 5.26 24.47
CA ASN A 117 11.01 5.37 25.25
C ASN A 117 9.83 4.74 24.49
N ILE A 118 8.99 4.02 25.23
CA ILE A 118 7.79 3.38 24.70
C ILE A 118 6.59 4.27 25.00
N ARG A 119 5.82 4.58 23.95
CA ARG A 119 4.48 5.16 24.04
C ARG A 119 3.45 4.11 23.65
N ASP A 120 2.45 3.93 24.50
CA ASP A 120 1.30 3.09 24.21
C ASP A 120 0.17 3.92 23.59
N ILE A 121 -0.36 3.45 22.47
CA ILE A 121 -1.46 4.07 21.73
C ILE A 121 -2.61 3.05 21.68
N VAL A 122 -3.65 3.29 22.46
CA VAL A 122 -4.82 2.41 22.56
C VAL A 122 -5.74 2.66 21.38
N VAL A 123 -5.74 1.75 20.41
CA VAL A 123 -6.52 1.83 19.17
C VAL A 123 -6.97 0.44 18.74
N PRO A 124 -8.17 0.28 18.18
CA PRO A 124 -8.66 -1.01 17.69
C PRO A 124 -8.17 -1.31 16.25
N GLY A 125 -7.48 -0.38 15.61
CA GLY A 125 -7.04 -0.54 14.22
C GLY A 125 -5.69 0.11 13.94
N VAL A 126 -4.84 -0.62 13.20
CA VAL A 126 -3.50 -0.19 12.76
C VAL A 126 -3.39 -0.41 11.27
N PHE A 127 -3.13 0.66 10.51
CA PHE A 127 -3.00 0.63 9.07
C PHE A 127 -1.54 0.84 8.66
N ILE A 128 -0.99 -0.06 7.83
CA ILE A 128 0.43 -0.10 7.49
C ILE A 128 0.64 0.27 6.03
N PHE A 129 1.38 1.37 5.78
CA PHE A 129 1.70 1.88 4.45
C PHE A 129 3.21 2.14 4.31
N VAL A 130 3.99 1.06 4.31
CA VAL A 130 5.46 1.12 4.21
C VAL A 130 5.99 0.73 2.83
N GLY A 131 5.09 0.62 1.87
CA GLY A 131 5.35 0.30 0.46
C GLY A 131 4.79 -1.04 0.04
N ASN A 132 4.96 -1.34 -1.27
CA ASN A 132 4.57 -2.61 -1.88
C ASN A 132 5.76 -3.15 -2.67
N ASP A 133 5.86 -4.46 -2.77
CA ASP A 133 6.78 -5.15 -3.65
C ASP A 133 5.99 -5.72 -4.83
N VAL A 134 6.43 -5.41 -6.05
CA VAL A 134 5.83 -5.97 -7.27
C VAL A 134 6.29 -7.41 -7.44
N ASN A 135 5.35 -8.31 -7.70
CA ASN A 135 5.64 -9.73 -7.91
C ASN A 135 6.07 -9.98 -9.37
N HIS A 136 7.23 -9.45 -9.75
CA HIS A 136 7.75 -9.46 -11.12
C HIS A 136 8.78 -10.56 -11.43
N GLN A 137 8.92 -11.56 -10.56
CA GLN A 137 9.94 -12.62 -10.70
C GLN A 137 9.86 -13.36 -12.04
N THR A 138 8.68 -13.50 -12.60
CA THR A 138 8.45 -14.12 -13.92
C THR A 138 8.92 -13.27 -15.10
N LEU A 139 9.27 -12.01 -14.86
CA LEU A 139 9.77 -11.06 -15.87
C LEU A 139 11.28 -10.82 -15.76
N ILE A 140 11.96 -11.43 -14.80
CA ILE A 140 13.41 -11.33 -14.63
C ILE A 140 14.06 -12.38 -15.50
N GLN A 141 15.02 -11.98 -16.34
CA GLN A 141 15.82 -12.83 -17.21
C GLN A 141 17.03 -13.40 -16.45
N ASP A 142 17.73 -14.37 -17.03
CA ASP A 142 18.87 -15.05 -16.41
C ASP A 142 20.04 -14.08 -16.10
N ASP A 143 20.17 -13.01 -16.83
CA ASP A 143 21.17 -11.95 -16.60
C ASP A 143 20.74 -10.88 -15.56
N GLY A 144 19.55 -11.05 -14.98
CA GLY A 144 18.96 -10.14 -14.00
C GLY A 144 18.25 -8.93 -14.60
N SER A 145 18.22 -8.77 -15.92
CA SER A 145 17.46 -7.71 -16.58
C SER A 145 15.95 -8.03 -16.60
N PHE A 146 15.12 -7.01 -16.79
CA PHE A 146 13.68 -7.21 -17.01
C PHE A 146 13.41 -7.51 -18.49
N LEU A 147 12.45 -8.41 -18.74
CA LEU A 147 11.97 -8.76 -20.08
C LEU A 147 11.27 -7.57 -20.77
N CYS A 148 10.66 -6.67 -20.02
CA CYS A 148 9.97 -5.48 -20.51
C CYS A 148 10.30 -4.27 -19.62
N ASP A 149 9.90 -3.07 -20.07
CA ASP A 149 10.16 -1.85 -19.34
C ASP A 149 9.42 -1.81 -18.00
N VAL A 150 10.16 -1.39 -16.96
CA VAL A 150 9.65 -1.16 -15.61
C VAL A 150 10.09 0.21 -15.10
N ASN A 151 9.34 0.79 -14.16
CA ASN A 151 9.76 2.02 -13.50
C ASN A 151 10.74 1.75 -12.35
N GLU A 152 11.18 2.80 -11.65
CA GLU A 152 12.11 2.71 -10.51
C GLU A 152 11.58 1.85 -9.34
N GLN A 153 10.26 1.66 -9.24
CA GLN A 153 9.60 0.83 -8.26
C GLN A 153 9.41 -0.63 -8.72
N GLY A 154 9.88 -0.98 -9.91
CA GLY A 154 9.73 -2.32 -10.50
C GLY A 154 8.32 -2.59 -11.06
N GLN A 155 7.48 -1.56 -11.21
CA GLN A 155 6.15 -1.68 -11.80
C GLN A 155 6.26 -1.72 -13.32
N VAL A 156 5.51 -2.63 -13.96
CA VAL A 156 5.52 -2.79 -15.41
C VAL A 156 4.88 -1.59 -16.10
N ILE A 157 5.58 -1.00 -17.04
CA ILE A 157 5.08 0.09 -17.87
C ILE A 157 4.17 -0.49 -18.95
N VAL A 158 2.92 -0.05 -18.98
CA VAL A 158 1.92 -0.47 -19.98
C VAL A 158 1.20 0.74 -20.57
N ASP A 159 0.65 0.56 -21.77
CA ASP A 159 -0.29 1.51 -22.35
C ASP A 159 -1.75 1.26 -21.86
N LEU A 160 -2.69 2.04 -22.38
CA LEU A 160 -4.13 1.88 -22.04
C LEU A 160 -4.73 0.55 -22.52
N SER A 161 -4.04 -0.16 -23.42
CA SER A 161 -4.42 -1.50 -23.90
C SER A 161 -3.71 -2.61 -23.12
N MET A 162 -3.05 -2.29 -22.01
CA MET A 162 -2.25 -3.20 -21.19
C MET A 162 -1.06 -3.84 -21.95
N LYS A 163 -0.61 -3.26 -23.07
CA LYS A 163 0.57 -3.68 -23.81
C LYS A 163 1.82 -3.20 -23.11
N THR A 164 2.81 -4.09 -22.99
CA THR A 164 4.17 -3.74 -22.53
C THR A 164 5.05 -3.26 -23.68
N SER A 165 6.31 -2.93 -23.42
CA SER A 165 7.30 -2.63 -24.45
C SER A 165 7.66 -3.84 -25.33
N VAL A 166 7.28 -5.04 -24.96
CA VAL A 166 7.51 -6.28 -25.71
C VAL A 166 6.24 -6.69 -26.46
N SER A 167 6.33 -6.80 -27.79
CA SER A 167 5.21 -7.21 -28.63
C SER A 167 4.69 -8.58 -28.21
N GLY A 168 3.37 -8.71 -28.04
CA GLY A 168 2.71 -9.94 -27.59
C GLY A 168 2.76 -10.19 -26.08
N LEU A 169 3.41 -9.30 -25.29
CA LEU A 169 3.41 -9.34 -23.84
C LEU A 169 2.50 -8.25 -23.27
N PHE A 170 1.59 -8.66 -22.38
CA PHE A 170 0.64 -7.78 -21.68
C PHE A 170 0.80 -7.95 -20.19
N ALA A 171 0.59 -6.86 -19.43
CA ALA A 171 0.58 -6.92 -17.96
C ALA A 171 -0.65 -6.20 -17.41
N ALA A 172 -1.27 -6.78 -16.36
CA ALA A 172 -2.51 -6.28 -15.79
C ALA A 172 -2.53 -6.38 -14.26
N GLY A 173 -3.36 -5.55 -13.63
CA GLY A 173 -3.54 -5.53 -12.18
C GLY A 173 -2.42 -4.82 -11.43
N ASP A 174 -2.22 -5.17 -10.16
CA ASP A 174 -1.42 -4.40 -9.21
C ASP A 174 0.09 -4.35 -9.51
N MET A 175 0.55 -5.10 -10.49
CA MET A 175 1.95 -5.09 -10.90
C MET A 175 2.30 -3.98 -11.91
N ARG A 176 1.31 -3.33 -12.54
CA ARG A 176 1.54 -2.25 -13.51
C ARG A 176 1.67 -0.88 -12.85
N ILE A 177 2.20 0.07 -13.61
CA ILE A 177 2.22 1.49 -13.20
C ILE A 177 0.79 1.99 -12.88
N GLU A 178 0.71 2.92 -11.94
CA GLU A 178 -0.53 3.63 -11.57
C GLU A 178 -1.71 2.72 -11.19
N ALA A 179 -1.44 1.46 -10.83
CA ALA A 179 -2.48 0.54 -10.38
C ALA A 179 -3.06 0.99 -9.03
N PRO A 180 -4.40 1.16 -8.90
CA PRO A 180 -5.02 1.60 -7.65
C PRO A 180 -5.07 0.50 -6.57
N LYS A 181 -4.58 -0.70 -6.87
CA LYS A 181 -4.53 -1.86 -5.95
C LYS A 181 -5.89 -2.24 -5.36
N GLN A 182 -6.89 -2.30 -6.25
CA GLN A 182 -8.24 -2.73 -5.96
C GLN A 182 -8.62 -3.91 -6.86
N VAL A 183 -9.30 -4.91 -6.31
CA VAL A 183 -9.70 -6.13 -7.05
C VAL A 183 -10.52 -5.81 -8.31
N VAL A 184 -11.39 -4.81 -8.25
CA VAL A 184 -12.24 -4.40 -9.39
C VAL A 184 -11.40 -3.79 -10.51
N SER A 185 -10.39 -2.96 -10.17
CA SER A 185 -9.49 -2.39 -11.18
C SER A 185 -8.60 -3.46 -11.81
N ALA A 186 -8.08 -4.38 -11.01
CA ALA A 186 -7.30 -5.51 -11.51
C ALA A 186 -8.10 -6.42 -12.45
N ALA A 187 -9.36 -6.67 -12.13
CA ALA A 187 -10.28 -7.41 -13.00
C ALA A 187 -10.55 -6.66 -14.32
N GLY A 188 -10.76 -5.34 -14.25
CA GLY A 188 -10.92 -4.48 -15.43
C GLY A 188 -9.69 -4.48 -16.32
N ASP A 189 -8.50 -4.35 -15.75
CA ASP A 189 -7.24 -4.44 -16.50
C ASP A 189 -7.09 -5.80 -17.18
N GLY A 190 -7.46 -6.90 -16.50
CA GLY A 190 -7.45 -8.25 -17.06
C GLY A 190 -8.36 -8.41 -18.28
N ALA A 191 -9.55 -7.80 -18.23
CA ALA A 191 -10.46 -7.79 -19.37
C ALA A 191 -9.88 -7.02 -20.56
N VAL A 192 -9.30 -5.84 -20.32
CA VAL A 192 -8.64 -5.05 -21.38
C VAL A 192 -7.45 -5.80 -21.97
N ALA A 193 -6.60 -6.41 -21.13
CA ALA A 193 -5.46 -7.20 -21.59
C ALA A 193 -5.89 -8.40 -22.45
N ALA A 194 -6.99 -9.09 -22.06
CA ALA A 194 -7.51 -10.22 -22.82
C ALA A 194 -8.01 -9.81 -24.21
N ILE A 195 -8.78 -8.73 -24.32
CA ILE A 195 -9.28 -8.19 -25.59
C ILE A 195 -8.10 -7.78 -26.48
N SER A 196 -7.10 -7.11 -25.91
CA SER A 196 -5.91 -6.67 -26.63
C SER A 196 -5.07 -7.84 -27.12
N ALA A 197 -4.96 -8.91 -26.32
CA ALA A 197 -4.25 -10.13 -26.72
C ALA A 197 -4.96 -10.88 -27.86
N ILE A 198 -6.30 -10.94 -27.85
CA ILE A 198 -7.08 -11.53 -28.95
C ILE A 198 -6.81 -10.76 -30.24
N ALA A 199 -6.94 -9.42 -30.23
CA ALA A 199 -6.68 -8.59 -31.41
C ALA A 199 -5.24 -8.79 -31.94
N TYR A 200 -4.25 -8.89 -31.05
CA TYR A 200 -2.87 -9.16 -31.44
C TYR A 200 -2.70 -10.51 -32.12
N VAL A 201 -3.35 -11.58 -31.63
CA VAL A 201 -3.30 -12.90 -32.26
C VAL A 201 -3.98 -12.92 -33.60
N ASP A 202 -5.14 -12.25 -33.75
CA ASP A 202 -5.86 -12.13 -35.02
C ASP A 202 -5.01 -11.43 -36.11
N GLU A 203 -4.26 -10.37 -35.73
CA GLU A 203 -3.31 -9.68 -36.62
C GLU A 203 -2.16 -10.58 -37.06
N LEU A 204 -1.69 -11.51 -36.20
CA LEU A 204 -0.62 -12.47 -36.57
C LEU A 204 -1.07 -13.57 -37.50
N LEU A 205 -2.39 -13.90 -37.49
CA LEU A 205 -2.97 -14.98 -38.29
C LEU A 205 -3.53 -14.49 -39.63
N ALA A 206 -3.60 -13.17 -39.85
CA ALA A 206 -4.08 -12.53 -41.08
C ALA A 206 -2.97 -12.48 -42.15
#